data_29defc0c7f4aeb53244ac2bb657f7dce
#
_entry.id   29defc0c7f4aeb53244ac2bb657f7dce
#
_cell.length_a   1.000
_cell.length_b   1.000
_cell.length_c   1.000
_cell.angle_alpha   90.00
_cell.angle_beta   90.00
_cell.angle_gamma   90.00
#
_symmetry.space_group_name_H-M   'P 1'
#
loop_
_entity.id
_entity.type
_entity.pdbx_description
1 polymer ?
#
loop_
_entity_poly.entity_id
_entity_poly.type
_entity_poly.pdbx_seq_one_letter_code
_entity_poly.pdbx_strand_id
1 'polypeptide(L)'
;MWTFSEFGLFMRILFIPCRHPDSAWLFKALEESVHSLQRAEDLPDGILLAAQEVFDAVVTTALDPRSHGALVAGLSALASATGPAAVVTILDHSTPAERVRILHAGAAACFCLPLSFIELSERLHALHRSREARLVQSQIAQHGLKLDLVSQVLIAGEERVVVTRREGFLLECLIRNLNSPVPRDQLIRYAWPDAEYVDPSNVNLAVARLRQKVELRLPWVHIETIKRYGYQLTMSRVATRFTQPSLACTT
;
A
#
# COMPACT_ATOMS: atom_id res chain seq x y z
N MET A 1 -17.32 -25.13 -4.10
CA MET A 1 -16.07 -25.19 -3.31
C MET A 1 -15.12 -24.23 -4.00
N TRP A 2 -15.18 -22.95 -3.64
CA TRP A 2 -14.35 -21.90 -4.23
C TRP A 2 -13.06 -21.86 -3.41
N THR A 3 -11.97 -22.23 -4.02
CA THR A 3 -10.63 -22.11 -3.42
C THR A 3 -10.27 -20.64 -3.36
N PHE A 4 -10.33 -20.04 -2.15
CA PHE A 4 -9.76 -18.75 -1.81
C PHE A 4 -8.23 -18.84 -1.76
N SER A 5 -7.60 -19.00 -2.91
CA SER A 5 -6.16 -19.03 -3.03
C SER A 5 -5.76 -18.34 -4.33
N GLU A 6 -5.86 -17.03 -4.35
CA GLU A 6 -5.03 -16.24 -5.28
C GLU A 6 -4.95 -14.79 -4.78
N PHE A 7 -3.72 -14.42 -4.33
CA PHE A 7 -3.26 -13.05 -4.06
C PHE A 7 -3.86 -12.32 -2.85
N GLY A 8 -3.65 -12.88 -1.67
CA GLY A 8 -3.78 -12.12 -0.43
C GLY A 8 -2.72 -11.01 -0.38
N LEU A 9 -3.03 -9.83 -0.88
CA LEU A 9 -2.24 -8.64 -0.65
C LEU A 9 -2.26 -8.38 0.86
N PHE A 10 -1.12 -8.54 1.52
CA PHE A 10 -1.02 -8.27 2.94
C PHE A 10 -1.21 -6.76 3.17
N MET A 11 -2.33 -6.38 3.77
CA MET A 11 -2.65 -5.00 4.12
C MET A 11 -2.57 -4.80 5.62
N ARG A 12 -2.01 -3.67 6.03
CA ARG A 12 -2.09 -3.20 7.41
C ARG A 12 -3.30 -2.29 7.54
N ILE A 13 -4.29 -2.73 8.31
CA ILE A 13 -5.58 -2.05 8.46
C ILE A 13 -5.69 -1.47 9.87
N LEU A 14 -6.06 -0.20 9.97
CA LEU A 14 -6.53 0.41 11.20
C LEU A 14 -8.05 0.27 11.28
N PHE A 15 -8.55 -0.37 12.35
CA PHE A 15 -9.97 -0.51 12.60
C PHE A 15 -10.42 0.41 13.73
N ILE A 16 -11.36 1.29 13.45
CA ILE A 16 -11.96 2.22 14.41
C ILE A 16 -13.38 1.75 14.72
N PRO A 17 -13.60 1.13 15.89
CA PRO A 17 -14.90 0.56 16.26
C PRO A 17 -15.90 1.62 16.68
N CYS A 18 -17.18 1.25 16.63
CA CYS A 18 -18.25 1.87 17.40
C CYS A 18 -18.79 0.91 18.47
N ARG A 19 -19.60 1.43 19.38
CA ARG A 19 -20.23 0.61 20.44
C ARG A 19 -21.47 -0.16 19.90
N HIS A 20 -21.23 -1.06 18.94
CA HIS A 20 -22.29 -1.90 18.35
C HIS A 20 -21.77 -3.33 18.19
N PRO A 21 -22.61 -4.38 18.41
CA PRO A 21 -22.20 -5.78 18.27
C PRO A 21 -21.61 -6.12 16.91
N ASP A 22 -22.19 -5.60 15.83
CA ASP A 22 -21.72 -5.86 14.47
C ASP A 22 -20.33 -5.28 14.20
N SER A 23 -19.91 -4.24 14.94
CA SER A 23 -18.54 -3.73 14.89
C SER A 23 -17.52 -4.76 15.39
N ALA A 24 -17.86 -5.53 16.42
CA ALA A 24 -17.01 -6.61 16.92
C ALA A 24 -16.96 -7.79 15.94
N TRP A 25 -18.05 -8.12 15.29
CA TRP A 25 -18.09 -9.14 14.24
C TRP A 25 -17.20 -8.72 13.05
N LEU A 26 -17.31 -7.49 12.58
CA LEU A 26 -16.49 -6.96 11.49
C LEU A 26 -14.99 -7.01 11.83
N PHE A 27 -14.63 -6.63 13.06
CA PHE A 27 -13.25 -6.72 13.53
C PHE A 27 -12.73 -8.16 13.41
N LYS A 28 -13.49 -9.12 13.94
CA LYS A 28 -13.12 -10.54 13.90
C LYS A 28 -13.01 -11.07 12.46
N ALA A 29 -13.93 -10.71 11.58
CA ALA A 29 -13.91 -11.12 10.18
C ALA A 29 -12.67 -10.57 9.44
N LEU A 30 -12.28 -9.34 9.74
CA LEU A 30 -11.03 -8.75 9.19
C LEU A 30 -9.79 -9.44 9.77
N GLU A 31 -9.77 -9.76 11.05
CA GLU A 31 -8.67 -10.48 11.70
C GLU A 31 -8.47 -11.88 11.10
N GLU A 32 -9.55 -12.59 10.80
CA GLU A 32 -9.52 -13.92 10.18
C GLU A 32 -9.13 -13.87 8.69
N SER A 33 -9.20 -12.72 8.04
CA SER A 33 -8.90 -12.54 6.61
C SER A 33 -7.42 -12.32 6.28
N VAL A 34 -6.51 -12.62 7.22
CA VAL A 34 -5.03 -12.55 7.03
C VAL A 34 -4.48 -11.12 6.84
N HIS A 35 -5.17 -10.10 7.34
CA HIS A 35 -4.67 -8.74 7.39
C HIS A 35 -3.94 -8.44 8.70
N SER A 36 -2.91 -7.57 8.66
CA SER A 36 -2.39 -7.00 9.91
C SER A 36 -3.39 -5.96 10.40
N LEU A 37 -4.06 -6.27 11.49
CA LEU A 37 -5.14 -5.45 12.01
C LEU A 37 -4.73 -4.77 13.31
N GLN A 38 -4.84 -3.44 13.35
CA GLN A 38 -4.70 -2.65 14.58
C GLN A 38 -6.05 -2.03 14.92
N ARG A 39 -6.45 -2.16 16.19
CA ARG A 39 -7.69 -1.61 16.69
C ARG A 39 -7.44 -0.32 17.44
N ALA A 40 -8.18 0.73 17.12
CA ALA A 40 -8.28 1.95 17.92
C ALA A 40 -9.37 1.80 19.01
N GLU A 41 -9.32 2.62 20.02
CA GLU A 41 -10.37 2.68 21.05
C GLU A 41 -11.61 3.42 20.54
N ASP A 42 -11.38 4.56 19.87
CA ASP A 42 -12.42 5.42 19.30
C ASP A 42 -11.86 6.24 18.12
N LEU A 43 -12.64 7.19 17.59
CA LEU A 43 -12.23 8.02 16.45
C LEU A 43 -11.05 8.96 16.77
N PRO A 44 -10.98 9.67 17.91
CA PRO A 44 -9.81 10.44 18.31
C PRO A 44 -8.53 9.61 18.41
N ASP A 45 -8.58 8.44 19.02
CA ASP A 45 -7.45 7.51 19.11
C ASP A 45 -7.05 7.01 17.72
N GLY A 46 -8.03 6.69 16.88
CA GLY A 46 -7.78 6.31 15.48
C GLY A 46 -7.07 7.39 14.66
N ILE A 47 -7.40 8.66 14.86
CA ILE A 47 -6.72 9.79 14.22
C ILE A 47 -5.27 9.89 14.73
N LEU A 48 -5.04 9.70 16.02
CA LEU A 48 -3.71 9.73 16.62
C LEU A 48 -2.83 8.60 16.07
N LEU A 49 -3.33 7.37 16.06
CA LEU A 49 -2.62 6.21 15.52
C LEU A 49 -2.32 6.39 14.03
N ALA A 50 -3.27 6.89 13.26
CA ALA A 50 -3.09 7.16 11.83
C ALA A 50 -2.02 8.23 11.55
N ALA A 51 -1.80 9.18 12.47
CA ALA A 51 -0.75 10.18 12.35
C ALA A 51 0.63 9.64 12.74
N GLN A 52 0.69 8.61 13.60
CA GLN A 52 1.95 8.04 14.11
C GLN A 52 2.45 6.87 13.28
N GLU A 53 1.54 6.11 12.66
CA GLU A 53 1.86 4.87 11.96
C GLU A 53 1.26 4.85 10.55
N VAL A 54 1.90 4.10 9.66
CA VAL A 54 1.46 3.96 8.27
C VAL A 54 0.52 2.77 8.14
N PHE A 55 -0.68 3.02 7.61
CA PHE A 55 -1.68 2.00 7.30
C PHE A 55 -1.95 1.97 5.78
N ASP A 56 -2.43 0.84 5.31
CA ASP A 56 -2.85 0.68 3.91
C ASP A 56 -4.32 1.05 3.71
N ALA A 57 -5.13 0.79 4.72
CA ALA A 57 -6.53 1.20 4.77
C ALA A 57 -6.96 1.50 6.22
N VAL A 58 -7.98 2.31 6.36
CA VAL A 58 -8.67 2.56 7.63
C VAL A 58 -10.13 2.16 7.46
N VAL A 59 -10.63 1.30 8.34
CA VAL A 59 -12.03 0.92 8.38
C VAL A 59 -12.65 1.51 9.65
N THR A 60 -13.63 2.40 9.50
CA THR A 60 -14.35 2.99 10.61
C THR A 60 -15.82 2.62 10.58
N THR A 61 -16.39 2.36 11.73
CA THR A 61 -17.80 1.97 11.88
C THR A 61 -18.57 3.07 12.61
N ALA A 62 -19.78 3.39 12.14
CA ALA A 62 -20.75 4.24 12.82
C ALA A 62 -22.15 3.64 12.65
N LEU A 63 -22.42 2.61 13.43
CA LEU A 63 -23.62 1.78 13.34
C LEU A 63 -24.80 2.31 14.19
N ASP A 64 -24.62 3.47 14.84
CA ASP A 64 -25.70 4.24 15.46
C ASP A 64 -25.87 5.53 14.68
N PRO A 65 -27.07 5.85 14.15
CA PRO A 65 -27.34 7.09 13.44
C PRO A 65 -26.92 8.37 14.19
N ARG A 66 -26.93 8.34 15.53
CA ARG A 66 -26.49 9.45 16.38
C ARG A 66 -24.98 9.70 16.27
N SER A 67 -24.20 8.69 15.90
CA SER A 67 -22.74 8.82 15.73
C SER A 67 -22.32 9.34 14.36
N HIS A 68 -23.22 9.38 13.36
CA HIS A 68 -22.92 9.82 12.00
C HIS A 68 -22.40 11.27 11.97
N GLY A 69 -23.00 12.17 12.76
CA GLY A 69 -22.57 13.57 12.84
C GLY A 69 -21.14 13.71 13.36
N ALA A 70 -20.79 12.95 14.41
CA ALA A 70 -19.46 12.95 14.99
C ALA A 70 -18.43 12.33 14.02
N LEU A 71 -18.80 11.26 13.31
CA LEU A 71 -17.96 10.67 12.28
C LEU A 71 -17.67 11.69 11.16
N VAL A 72 -18.69 12.33 10.59
CA VAL A 72 -18.51 13.32 9.51
C VAL A 72 -17.61 14.47 9.97
N ALA A 73 -17.77 14.94 11.20
CA ALA A 73 -16.94 16.02 11.76
C ALA A 73 -15.46 15.62 11.90
N GLY A 74 -15.16 14.36 12.27
CA GLY A 74 -13.79 13.87 12.45
C GLY A 74 -13.16 13.28 11.18
N LEU A 75 -13.96 12.97 10.16
CA LEU A 75 -13.50 12.24 8.99
C LEU A 75 -12.44 12.97 8.17
N SER A 76 -12.55 14.30 8.05
CA SER A 76 -11.56 15.11 7.35
C SER A 76 -10.20 15.10 8.06
N ALA A 77 -10.20 15.14 9.41
CA ALA A 77 -8.98 15.02 10.20
C ALA A 77 -8.38 13.61 10.07
N LEU A 78 -9.22 12.56 10.11
CA LEU A 78 -8.79 11.18 9.91
C LEU A 78 -8.18 11.00 8.51
N ALA A 79 -8.83 11.45 7.46
CA ALA A 79 -8.34 11.36 6.09
C ALA A 79 -7.02 12.11 5.89
N SER A 80 -6.84 13.25 6.57
CA SER A 80 -5.58 13.99 6.54
C SER A 80 -4.47 13.25 7.30
N ALA A 81 -4.78 12.64 8.45
CA ALA A 81 -3.82 11.90 9.27
C ALA A 81 -3.36 10.60 8.59
N THR A 82 -4.26 9.90 7.91
CA THR A 82 -3.96 8.65 7.19
C THR A 82 -3.11 8.86 5.93
N GLY A 83 -2.97 10.10 5.46
CA GLY A 83 -2.27 10.40 4.23
C GLY A 83 -2.89 9.68 3.01
N PRO A 84 -2.12 8.82 2.31
CA PRO A 84 -2.63 8.16 1.10
C PRO A 84 -3.52 6.94 1.39
N ALA A 85 -3.69 6.50 2.65
CA ALA A 85 -4.50 5.33 2.97
C ALA A 85 -5.99 5.59 2.70
N ALA A 86 -6.69 4.58 2.18
CA ALA A 86 -8.11 4.67 1.92
C ALA A 86 -8.92 4.57 3.21
N VAL A 87 -9.78 5.55 3.49
CA VAL A 87 -10.73 5.50 4.60
C VAL A 87 -12.05 4.91 4.10
N VAL A 88 -12.44 3.78 4.68
CA VAL A 88 -13.71 3.11 4.38
C VAL A 88 -14.62 3.23 5.60
N THR A 89 -15.85 3.68 5.39
CA THR A 89 -16.84 3.85 6.44
C THR A 89 -17.95 2.82 6.32
N ILE A 90 -18.40 2.29 7.45
CA ILE A 90 -19.51 1.34 7.52
C ILE A 90 -20.57 1.91 8.44
N LEU A 91 -21.79 2.03 7.92
CA LEU A 91 -22.94 2.58 8.59
C LEU A 91 -24.01 1.49 8.79
N ASP A 92 -24.92 1.67 9.73
CA ASP A 92 -26.13 0.84 9.80
C ASP A 92 -27.08 1.24 8.66
N HIS A 93 -27.89 2.26 8.86
CA HIS A 93 -28.81 2.80 7.86
C HIS A 93 -28.40 4.23 7.52
N SER A 94 -28.39 4.57 6.24
CA SER A 94 -28.06 5.91 5.83
C SER A 94 -28.80 6.32 4.57
N THR A 95 -29.18 7.58 4.51
CA THR A 95 -29.75 8.18 3.32
C THR A 95 -28.66 8.41 2.25
N PRO A 96 -29.02 8.50 0.96
CA PRO A 96 -28.06 8.89 -0.07
C PRO A 96 -27.33 10.20 0.22
N ALA A 97 -28.03 11.19 0.81
CA ALA A 97 -27.44 12.48 1.16
C ALA A 97 -26.37 12.35 2.27
N GLU A 98 -26.57 11.48 3.24
CA GLU A 98 -25.57 11.19 4.30
C GLU A 98 -24.33 10.51 3.72
N ARG A 99 -24.51 9.53 2.85
CA ARG A 99 -23.37 8.88 2.18
C ARG A 99 -22.56 9.86 1.34
N VAL A 100 -23.23 10.75 0.62
CA VAL A 100 -22.55 11.81 -0.15
C VAL A 100 -21.75 12.73 0.78
N ARG A 101 -22.30 13.13 1.93
CA ARG A 101 -21.56 13.94 2.93
C ARG A 101 -20.32 13.23 3.45
N ILE A 102 -20.42 11.92 3.73
CA ILE A 102 -19.30 11.10 4.20
C ILE A 102 -18.20 10.98 3.13
N LEU A 103 -18.57 10.75 1.87
CA LEU A 103 -17.62 10.72 0.77
C LEU A 103 -16.93 12.08 0.56
N HIS A 104 -17.67 13.18 0.63
CA HIS A 104 -17.10 14.54 0.55
C HIS A 104 -16.23 14.88 1.75
N ALA A 105 -16.49 14.31 2.93
CA ALA A 105 -15.67 14.50 4.11
C ALA A 105 -14.33 13.71 4.06
N GLY A 106 -14.10 12.87 3.04
CA GLY A 106 -12.81 12.22 2.79
C GLY A 106 -12.83 10.69 2.81
N ALA A 107 -14.01 10.05 2.95
CA ALA A 107 -14.10 8.60 2.79
C ALA A 107 -13.91 8.18 1.32
N ALA A 108 -13.12 7.12 1.10
CA ALA A 108 -12.92 6.51 -0.22
C ALA A 108 -14.06 5.55 -0.61
N ALA A 109 -14.78 5.02 0.39
CA ALA A 109 -15.99 4.22 0.22
C ALA A 109 -16.88 4.29 1.47
N CYS A 110 -18.17 4.09 1.25
CA CYS A 110 -19.17 4.04 2.31
C CYS A 110 -20.08 2.84 2.07
N PHE A 111 -20.16 1.94 3.05
CA PHE A 111 -21.03 0.78 3.06
C PHE A 111 -22.15 0.94 4.07
N CYS A 112 -23.26 0.23 3.85
CA CYS A 112 -24.36 0.13 4.79
C CYS A 112 -24.63 -1.33 5.12
N LEU A 113 -25.08 -1.60 6.33
CA LEU A 113 -25.60 -2.92 6.70
C LEU A 113 -26.98 -3.18 6.03
N PRO A 114 -27.28 -4.44 5.71
CA PRO A 114 -26.39 -5.61 5.76
C PRO A 114 -25.35 -5.57 4.65
N LEU A 115 -24.10 -5.82 4.98
CA LEU A 115 -23.01 -5.84 4.00
C LEU A 115 -22.42 -7.24 3.84
N SER A 116 -21.96 -7.56 2.63
CA SER A 116 -21.16 -8.75 2.37
C SER A 116 -19.71 -8.49 2.75
N PHE A 117 -19.13 -9.34 3.62
CA PHE A 117 -17.73 -9.26 3.97
C PHE A 117 -16.81 -9.45 2.73
N ILE A 118 -17.23 -10.31 1.79
CA ILE A 118 -16.50 -10.51 0.53
C ILE A 118 -16.45 -9.21 -0.27
N GLU A 119 -17.57 -8.48 -0.37
CA GLU A 119 -17.61 -7.20 -1.07
C GLU A 119 -16.73 -6.14 -0.40
N LEU A 120 -16.74 -6.06 0.94
CA LEU A 120 -15.87 -5.19 1.70
C LEU A 120 -14.40 -5.50 1.44
N SER A 121 -14.02 -6.78 1.53
CA SER A 121 -12.65 -7.24 1.28
C SER A 121 -12.18 -6.91 -0.13
N GLU A 122 -12.97 -7.23 -1.15
CA GLU A 122 -12.65 -6.90 -2.54
C GLU A 122 -12.54 -5.40 -2.79
N ARG A 123 -13.36 -4.60 -2.12
CA ARG A 123 -13.27 -3.14 -2.20
C ARG A 123 -12.00 -2.60 -1.56
N LEU A 124 -11.62 -3.13 -0.39
CA LEU A 124 -10.35 -2.78 0.28
C LEU A 124 -9.16 -3.12 -0.63
N HIS A 125 -9.15 -4.33 -1.22
CA HIS A 125 -8.13 -4.73 -2.18
C HIS A 125 -8.09 -3.83 -3.42
N ALA A 126 -9.24 -3.45 -3.97
CA ALA A 126 -9.30 -2.57 -5.14
C ALA A 126 -8.77 -1.16 -4.83
N LEU A 127 -9.13 -0.60 -3.67
CA LEU A 127 -8.64 0.69 -3.21
C LEU A 127 -7.14 0.66 -2.96
N HIS A 128 -6.64 -0.41 -2.35
CA HIS A 128 -5.21 -0.60 -2.11
C HIS A 128 -4.43 -0.70 -3.43
N ARG A 129 -4.86 -1.54 -4.39
CA ARG A 129 -4.25 -1.63 -5.74
C ARG A 129 -4.24 -0.27 -6.46
N SER A 130 -5.34 0.48 -6.39
CA SER A 130 -5.43 1.81 -7.03
C SER A 130 -4.46 2.82 -6.41
N ARG A 131 -4.30 2.77 -5.09
CA ARG A 131 -3.32 3.58 -4.36
C ARG A 131 -1.90 3.22 -4.77
N GLU A 132 -1.59 1.93 -4.77
CA GLU A 132 -0.28 1.42 -5.15
C GLU A 132 0.11 1.82 -6.56
N ALA A 133 -0.80 1.68 -7.51
CA ALA A 133 -0.57 2.12 -8.88
C ALA A 133 -0.26 3.63 -8.95
N ARG A 134 -0.95 4.47 -8.14
CA ARG A 134 -0.68 5.91 -8.06
C ARG A 134 0.67 6.22 -7.41
N LEU A 135 1.03 5.53 -6.33
CA LEU A 135 2.32 5.71 -5.65
C LEU A 135 3.47 5.27 -6.55
N VAL A 136 3.37 4.11 -7.18
CA VAL A 136 4.34 3.65 -8.18
C VAL A 136 4.43 4.65 -9.32
N GLN A 137 3.31 5.16 -9.81
CA GLN A 137 3.31 6.14 -10.90
C GLN A 137 3.91 7.49 -10.50
N SER A 138 3.70 7.95 -9.26
CA SER A 138 4.31 9.18 -8.75
C SER A 138 5.81 9.03 -8.49
N GLN A 139 6.25 7.90 -7.97
CA GLN A 139 7.68 7.60 -7.78
C GLN A 139 8.41 7.36 -9.11
N ILE A 140 7.75 6.75 -10.09
CA ILE A 140 8.22 6.63 -11.47
C ILE A 140 8.47 8.00 -12.08
N ALA A 141 7.52 8.93 -11.90
CA ALA A 141 7.66 10.31 -12.42
C ALA A 141 8.82 11.06 -11.79
N GLN A 142 9.18 10.75 -10.53
CA GLN A 142 10.29 11.41 -9.83
C GLN A 142 11.67 10.79 -10.12
N HIS A 143 11.73 9.48 -10.40
CA HIS A 143 13.01 8.75 -10.46
C HIS A 143 13.24 7.99 -11.78
N GLY A 144 12.30 8.02 -12.72
CA GLY A 144 12.44 7.41 -14.04
C GLY A 144 12.45 5.87 -14.05
N LEU A 145 12.12 5.22 -12.93
CA LEU A 145 12.00 3.76 -12.83
C LEU A 145 10.54 3.32 -12.98
N LYS A 146 10.25 2.41 -13.89
CA LYS A 146 8.94 1.79 -14.07
C LYS A 146 9.04 0.27 -13.93
N LEU A 147 8.38 -0.29 -12.93
CA LEU A 147 8.26 -1.74 -12.76
C LEU A 147 6.90 -2.21 -13.28
N ASP A 148 6.93 -3.09 -14.26
CA ASP A 148 5.76 -3.80 -14.75
C ASP A 148 5.82 -5.24 -14.24
N LEU A 149 4.97 -5.56 -13.28
CA LEU A 149 4.90 -6.90 -12.67
C LEU A 149 4.24 -7.93 -13.58
N VAL A 150 3.42 -7.50 -14.54
CA VAL A 150 2.76 -8.40 -15.49
C VAL A 150 3.76 -8.89 -16.52
N SER A 151 4.51 -7.98 -17.12
CA SER A 151 5.59 -8.33 -18.06
C SER A 151 6.90 -8.72 -17.37
N GLN A 152 6.99 -8.57 -16.05
CA GLN A 152 8.17 -8.85 -15.24
C GLN A 152 9.41 -8.05 -15.70
N VAL A 153 9.23 -6.77 -16.01
CA VAL A 153 10.27 -5.90 -16.52
C VAL A 153 10.37 -4.62 -15.69
N LEU A 154 11.59 -4.29 -15.24
CA LEU A 154 11.94 -2.96 -14.75
C LEU A 154 12.41 -2.12 -15.95
N ILE A 155 11.83 -0.96 -16.14
CA ILE A 155 12.13 0.00 -17.20
C ILE A 155 12.72 1.26 -16.56
N ALA A 156 13.82 1.74 -17.11
CA ALA A 156 14.46 2.97 -16.70
C ALA A 156 14.99 3.71 -17.94
N GLY A 157 14.21 4.67 -18.46
CA GLY A 157 14.47 5.28 -19.75
C GLY A 157 14.37 4.25 -20.87
N GLU A 158 15.46 4.01 -21.59
CA GLU A 158 15.55 3.01 -22.66
C GLU A 158 15.96 1.61 -22.15
N GLU A 159 16.52 1.54 -20.95
CA GLU A 159 17.00 0.30 -20.35
C GLU A 159 15.84 -0.56 -19.81
N ARG A 160 16.00 -1.88 -20.03
CA ARG A 160 15.04 -2.89 -19.59
C ARG A 160 15.73 -4.01 -18.84
N VAL A 161 15.26 -4.33 -17.63
CA VAL A 161 15.78 -5.43 -16.80
C VAL A 161 14.66 -6.45 -16.58
N VAL A 162 14.87 -7.66 -17.09
CA VAL A 162 13.92 -8.76 -16.86
C VAL A 162 14.13 -9.33 -15.46
N VAL A 163 13.06 -9.39 -14.68
CA VAL A 163 13.05 -9.92 -13.32
C VAL A 163 12.13 -11.12 -13.21
N THR A 164 12.42 -12.02 -12.30
CA THR A 164 11.45 -13.08 -11.94
C THR A 164 10.32 -12.52 -11.09
N ARG A 165 9.21 -13.24 -10.96
CA ARG A 165 8.05 -12.81 -10.14
C ARG A 165 8.47 -12.42 -8.71
N ARG A 166 9.31 -13.22 -8.06
CA ARG A 166 9.81 -12.95 -6.69
C ARG A 166 10.76 -11.75 -6.64
N GLU A 167 11.66 -11.64 -7.60
CA GLU A 167 12.52 -10.47 -7.75
C GLU A 167 11.71 -9.20 -7.99
N GLY A 168 10.63 -9.29 -8.78
CA GLY A 168 9.70 -8.19 -9.02
C GLY A 168 9.02 -7.72 -7.75
N PHE A 169 8.50 -8.63 -6.92
CA PHE A 169 7.90 -8.28 -5.63
C PHE A 169 8.90 -7.66 -4.65
N LEU A 170 10.12 -8.21 -4.56
CA LEU A 170 11.18 -7.61 -3.74
C LEU A 170 11.51 -6.20 -4.21
N LEU A 171 11.67 -6.02 -5.52
CA LEU A 171 11.98 -4.74 -6.12
C LEU A 171 10.85 -3.72 -5.93
N GLU A 172 9.61 -4.15 -6.08
CA GLU A 172 8.43 -3.32 -5.81
C GLU A 172 8.42 -2.82 -4.36
N CYS A 173 8.62 -3.72 -3.40
CA CYS A 173 8.68 -3.37 -1.99
C CYS A 173 9.80 -2.37 -1.71
N LEU A 174 10.96 -2.54 -2.33
CA LEU A 174 12.11 -1.64 -2.19
C LEU A 174 11.87 -0.28 -2.86
N ILE A 175 11.27 -0.25 -4.05
CA ILE A 175 10.93 1.00 -4.77
C ILE A 175 9.92 1.83 -3.97
N ARG A 176 8.93 1.18 -3.35
CA ARG A 176 7.96 1.86 -2.48
C ARG A 176 8.59 2.50 -1.25
N ASN A 177 9.68 1.94 -0.78
CA ASN A 177 10.45 2.42 0.35
C ASN A 177 11.81 3.00 -0.10
N LEU A 178 11.83 3.71 -1.23
CA LEU A 178 13.06 4.26 -1.78
C LEU A 178 13.76 5.14 -0.75
N ASN A 179 15.08 4.96 -0.62
CA ASN A 179 15.95 5.62 0.36
C ASN A 179 15.61 5.33 1.84
N SER A 180 14.75 4.34 2.09
CA SER A 180 14.40 3.90 3.45
C SER A 180 14.71 2.42 3.62
N PRO A 181 15.26 1.99 4.79
CA PRO A 181 15.54 0.60 5.06
C PRO A 181 14.26 -0.23 5.20
N VAL A 182 14.20 -1.38 4.53
CA VAL A 182 13.09 -2.34 4.61
C VAL A 182 13.53 -3.56 5.41
N PRO A 183 12.79 -3.95 6.47
CA PRO A 183 13.10 -5.14 7.28
C PRO A 183 13.00 -6.42 6.43
N ARG A 184 13.83 -7.44 6.77
CA ARG A 184 13.79 -8.74 6.08
C ARG A 184 12.42 -9.40 6.16
N ASP A 185 11.78 -9.35 7.31
CA ASP A 185 10.47 -9.97 7.52
C ASP A 185 9.39 -9.33 6.64
N GLN A 186 9.47 -8.03 6.39
CA GLN A 186 8.59 -7.35 5.45
C GLN A 186 8.83 -7.82 4.02
N LEU A 187 10.09 -7.97 3.61
CA LEU A 187 10.45 -8.49 2.29
C LEU A 187 10.00 -9.94 2.10
N ILE A 188 10.11 -10.78 3.15
CA ILE A 188 9.61 -12.17 3.14
C ILE A 188 8.10 -12.16 2.92
N ARG A 189 7.35 -11.46 3.75
CA ARG A 189 5.89 -11.37 3.62
C ARG A 189 5.44 -10.87 2.25
N TYR A 190 6.20 -9.94 1.67
CA TYR A 190 5.86 -9.35 0.38
C TYR A 190 6.14 -10.29 -0.81
N ALA A 191 7.28 -10.97 -0.81
CA ALA A 191 7.73 -11.78 -1.93
C ALA A 191 7.34 -13.26 -1.84
N TRP A 192 6.93 -13.74 -0.65
CA TRP A 192 6.49 -15.12 -0.39
C TRP A 192 5.19 -15.14 0.44
N PRO A 193 4.09 -14.54 -0.03
CA PRO A 193 2.84 -14.42 0.74
C PRO A 193 2.24 -15.80 1.10
N ASP A 194 2.45 -16.82 0.25
CA ASP A 194 1.87 -18.16 0.42
C ASP A 194 2.76 -19.13 1.23
N ALA A 195 3.91 -18.66 1.71
CA ALA A 195 4.84 -19.54 2.41
C ALA A 195 4.71 -19.43 3.93
N GLU A 196 4.33 -20.51 4.59
CA GLU A 196 4.23 -20.61 6.05
C GLU A 196 5.59 -20.39 6.75
N TYR A 197 6.67 -20.76 6.08
CA TYR A 197 8.05 -20.51 6.51
C TYR A 197 8.97 -20.25 5.32
N VAL A 198 9.75 -19.19 5.40
CA VAL A 198 10.79 -18.86 4.41
C VAL A 198 12.13 -18.75 5.11
N ASP A 199 13.10 -19.59 4.70
CA ASP A 199 14.47 -19.43 5.17
C ASP A 199 15.03 -18.06 4.77
N PRO A 200 15.57 -17.28 5.71
CA PRO A 200 16.17 -15.97 5.43
C PRO A 200 17.27 -16.00 4.34
N SER A 201 17.91 -17.16 4.11
CA SER A 201 18.88 -17.33 3.02
C SER A 201 18.26 -17.18 1.63
N ASN A 202 16.97 -17.52 1.47
CA ASN A 202 16.25 -17.35 0.21
C ASN A 202 16.11 -15.88 -0.19
N VAL A 203 15.90 -15.02 0.80
CA VAL A 203 15.87 -13.55 0.58
C VAL A 203 17.24 -13.06 0.14
N ASN A 204 18.29 -13.49 0.84
CA ASN A 204 19.66 -13.09 0.52
C ASN A 204 20.03 -13.50 -0.92
N LEU A 205 19.67 -14.72 -1.33
CA LEU A 205 19.94 -15.23 -2.68
C LEU A 205 19.14 -14.46 -3.74
N ALA A 206 17.86 -14.20 -3.48
CA ALA A 206 17.00 -13.45 -4.41
C ALA A 206 17.47 -12.01 -4.57
N VAL A 207 17.84 -11.34 -3.47
CA VAL A 207 18.40 -10.00 -3.50
C VAL A 207 19.76 -9.96 -4.20
N ALA A 208 20.63 -10.96 -3.99
CA ALA A 208 21.92 -11.03 -4.68
C ALA A 208 21.75 -11.15 -6.20
N ARG A 209 20.83 -12.00 -6.67
CA ARG A 209 20.50 -12.12 -8.09
C ARG A 209 19.89 -10.84 -8.67
N LEU A 210 18.96 -10.24 -7.92
CA LEU A 210 18.34 -8.99 -8.32
C LEU A 210 19.37 -7.86 -8.42
N ARG A 211 20.27 -7.74 -7.42
CA ARG A 211 21.37 -6.77 -7.43
C ARG A 211 22.24 -6.91 -8.68
N GLN A 212 22.68 -8.12 -8.99
CA GLN A 212 23.49 -8.38 -10.17
C GLN A 212 22.79 -7.94 -11.48
N LYS A 213 21.50 -8.23 -11.62
CA LYS A 213 20.73 -7.84 -12.80
C LYS A 213 20.54 -6.32 -12.92
N VAL A 214 20.27 -5.66 -11.79
CA VAL A 214 20.00 -4.22 -11.74
C VAL A 214 21.30 -3.45 -11.96
N GLU A 215 22.37 -3.76 -11.24
CA GLU A 215 23.64 -3.04 -11.35
C GLU A 215 24.28 -3.16 -12.75
N LEU A 216 24.05 -4.27 -13.44
CA LEU A 216 24.57 -4.48 -14.80
C LEU A 216 23.95 -3.51 -15.83
N ARG A 217 22.66 -3.19 -15.69
CA ARG A 217 21.91 -2.37 -16.64
C ARG A 217 21.63 -0.95 -16.13
N LEU A 218 21.54 -0.80 -14.83
CA LEU A 218 21.17 0.43 -14.14
C LEU A 218 22.21 0.76 -13.07
N PRO A 219 23.43 1.19 -13.45
CA PRO A 219 24.54 1.39 -12.52
C PRO A 219 24.29 2.51 -11.49
N TRP A 220 23.23 3.29 -11.65
CA TRP A 220 22.82 4.32 -10.68
C TRP A 220 21.78 3.82 -9.66
N VAL A 221 21.33 2.58 -9.77
CA VAL A 221 20.39 1.96 -8.83
C VAL A 221 21.14 0.95 -7.98
N HIS A 222 21.15 1.15 -6.68
CA HIS A 222 21.89 0.30 -5.75
C HIS A 222 20.96 -0.33 -4.73
N ILE A 223 21.14 -1.62 -4.48
CA ILE A 223 20.46 -2.33 -3.39
C ILE A 223 21.48 -2.57 -2.29
N GLU A 224 21.38 -1.80 -1.22
CA GLU A 224 22.31 -1.86 -0.09
C GLU A 224 21.82 -2.84 0.99
N THR A 225 22.77 -3.45 1.71
CA THR A 225 22.47 -4.31 2.85
C THR A 225 22.63 -3.52 4.14
N ILE A 226 21.53 -3.39 4.89
CA ILE A 226 21.54 -2.77 6.22
C ILE A 226 21.75 -3.88 7.25
N LYS A 227 22.92 -3.90 7.89
CA LYS A 227 23.33 -4.96 8.83
C LYS A 227 22.26 -5.19 9.90
N ARG A 228 21.90 -6.46 10.11
CA ARG A 228 20.92 -6.92 11.12
C ARG A 228 19.50 -6.40 10.94
N TYR A 229 19.20 -5.67 9.86
CA TYR A 229 17.89 -5.09 9.62
C TYR A 229 17.27 -5.63 8.33
N GLY A 230 17.87 -5.34 7.17
CA GLY A 230 17.30 -5.71 5.89
C GLY A 230 18.04 -5.11 4.70
N TYR A 231 17.29 -4.53 3.79
CA TYR A 231 17.81 -3.96 2.56
C TYR A 231 17.21 -2.58 2.27
N GLN A 232 17.94 -1.79 1.51
CA GLN A 232 17.51 -0.45 1.08
C GLN A 232 17.82 -0.29 -0.40
N LEU A 233 16.90 0.30 -1.15
CA LEU A 233 17.14 0.75 -2.51
C LEU A 233 17.53 2.22 -2.48
N THR A 234 18.68 2.53 -3.06
CA THR A 234 19.18 3.90 -3.22
C THR A 234 19.42 4.22 -4.69
N MET A 235 19.35 5.48 -5.05
CA MET A 235 19.62 5.95 -6.40
C MET A 235 20.67 7.06 -6.37
N SER A 236 21.76 6.87 -7.10
CA SER A 236 22.72 7.94 -7.34
C SER A 236 22.10 8.97 -8.30
N ARG A 237 22.28 10.26 -8.03
CA ARG A 237 21.88 11.30 -8.99
C ARG A 237 22.63 11.08 -10.29
N VAL A 238 21.96 10.59 -11.31
CA VAL A 238 22.46 10.70 -12.67
C VAL A 238 22.43 12.19 -13.01
N ALA A 239 23.60 12.79 -13.17
CA ALA A 239 23.66 14.11 -13.76
C ALA A 239 23.04 14.02 -15.16
N THR A 240 21.83 14.50 -15.30
CA THR A 240 21.10 14.55 -16.56
C THR A 240 21.87 15.43 -17.52
N ARG A 241 22.74 14.83 -18.32
CA ARG A 241 23.22 15.47 -19.55
C ARG A 241 22.06 15.45 -20.56
N PHE A 242 21.09 16.31 -20.36
CA PHE A 242 20.25 16.72 -21.47
C PHE A 242 21.14 17.56 -22.41
N THR A 243 21.60 16.92 -23.45
CA THR A 243 22.15 17.63 -24.61
C THR A 243 20.96 18.39 -25.21
N GLN A 244 20.90 19.69 -24.96
CA GLN A 244 20.04 20.58 -25.73
C GLN A 244 20.47 20.48 -27.18
N PRO A 245 19.60 20.21 -28.15
CA PRO A 245 19.96 20.41 -29.53
C PRO A 245 20.18 21.91 -29.74
N SER A 246 21.39 22.26 -30.02
CA SER A 246 21.82 23.60 -30.46
C SER A 246 20.99 23.97 -31.71
N LEU A 247 20.04 24.88 -31.55
CA LEU A 247 19.43 25.60 -32.66
C LEU A 247 20.54 26.49 -33.27
N ALA A 248 21.20 25.94 -34.28
CA ALA A 248 22.02 26.74 -35.16
C ALA A 248 21.09 27.66 -35.96
N CYS A 249 21.11 28.92 -35.57
CA CYS A 249 20.58 30.03 -36.35
C CYS A 249 21.48 30.17 -37.58
N THR A 250 20.93 29.87 -38.76
CA THR A 250 21.58 30.24 -40.03
C THR A 250 20.96 31.54 -40.51
N THR A 251 21.80 32.53 -40.63
CA THR A 251 21.59 33.83 -41.28
C THR A 251 21.19 33.68 -42.73
#